data_d05bb2b075e0a13bd21440ba0eb85d6a
#
_entry.id   d05bb2b075e0a13bd21440ba0eb85d6a
#
_cell.length_a   1.000
_cell.length_b   1.000
_cell.length_c   1.000
_cell.angle_alpha   90.00
_cell.angle_beta   90.00
_cell.angle_gamma   90.00
#
_symmetry.space_group_name_H-M   'P 1'
#
loop_
_entity.id
_entity.type
_entity.pdbx_description
1 polymer ?
#
loop_
_entity_poly.entity_id
_entity_poly.type
_entity_poly.pdbx_seq_one_letter_code
_entity_poly.pdbx_strand_id
1 'polypeptide(L)'
;MIIEARINEYAMRDENPNVPWTPQEIADAAARCQEAGASILHYHARADDGSPLQTFEKNAEIIRRVREKCDMLILPTLGFFSNDEDPAARIGCMLELAKDSETRPDIAPIDTGSGNLETFDAAAGTFHHADRVYENRTDTLIHYANELRKAGIKPKLVCWSIGFVRRAAALMAAGHVDEPGYFLLNMTDGPYITGHPGTPKGLQALVDFLPEGRQSVWTANIVGGSLVDLAPYVARNGGNIAPGIGDYAYPELGAPANHEIIRQVVDIAKSYDREVATPDDVRKILRLPPKAA
;
A
#
# COMPACT_ATOMS: atom_id res chain seq x y z
N MET A 1 -10.40 -9.80 8.80
CA MET A 1 -9.30 -9.61 7.83
C MET A 1 -9.40 -8.20 7.26
N ILE A 2 -8.32 -7.42 7.30
CA ILE A 2 -8.25 -6.09 6.67
C ILE A 2 -8.09 -6.28 5.17
N ILE A 3 -8.85 -5.54 4.37
CA ILE A 3 -8.71 -5.48 2.91
C ILE A 3 -8.39 -4.03 2.53
N GLU A 4 -7.22 -3.83 1.92
CA GLU A 4 -6.77 -2.54 1.39
C GLU A 4 -6.93 -2.54 -0.12
N ALA A 5 -7.67 -1.58 -0.65
CA ALA A 5 -7.82 -1.42 -2.09
C ALA A 5 -6.67 -0.56 -2.65
N ARG A 6 -5.82 -1.13 -3.50
CA ARG A 6 -4.70 -0.47 -4.20
C ARG A 6 -5.12 -0.15 -5.63
N ILE A 7 -5.76 1.00 -5.80
CA ILE A 7 -6.65 1.19 -6.94
C ILE A 7 -5.99 1.62 -8.25
N ASN A 8 -4.79 2.21 -8.22
CA ASN A 8 -4.20 2.77 -9.44
C ASN A 8 -2.66 2.80 -9.49
N GLU A 9 -1.93 2.77 -8.39
CA GLU A 9 -0.45 2.79 -8.33
C GLU A 9 0.19 3.60 -9.50
N TYR A 10 1.01 2.96 -10.33
CA TYR A 10 1.56 3.51 -11.58
C TYR A 10 0.91 2.90 -12.84
N ALA A 11 -0.18 2.13 -12.70
CA ALA A 11 -0.86 1.49 -13.80
C ALA A 11 -1.40 2.52 -14.81
N MET A 12 -1.25 2.20 -16.08
CA MET A 12 -1.83 2.94 -17.19
C MET A 12 -3.10 2.23 -17.67
N ARG A 13 -3.86 2.84 -18.59
CA ARG A 13 -5.16 2.31 -19.05
C ARG A 13 -5.08 1.39 -20.26
N ASP A 14 -3.88 1.18 -20.80
CA ASP A 14 -3.62 0.29 -21.92
C ASP A 14 -3.89 -1.18 -21.58
N GLU A 15 -3.53 -1.62 -20.37
CA GLU A 15 -3.78 -2.99 -19.90
C GLU A 15 -5.13 -3.15 -19.20
N ASN A 16 -5.57 -2.13 -18.46
CA ASN A 16 -6.86 -2.13 -17.80
C ASN A 16 -7.51 -0.73 -17.82
N PRO A 17 -8.57 -0.52 -18.63
CA PRO A 17 -9.22 0.78 -18.78
C PRO A 17 -9.93 1.28 -17.52
N ASN A 18 -10.12 0.43 -16.51
CA ASN A 18 -10.79 0.79 -15.25
C ASN A 18 -9.89 1.47 -14.23
N VAL A 19 -8.61 1.73 -14.55
CA VAL A 19 -7.69 2.44 -13.65
C VAL A 19 -8.17 3.87 -13.43
N PRO A 20 -8.49 4.29 -12.19
CA PRO A 20 -9.00 5.63 -11.91
C PRO A 20 -7.85 6.65 -11.81
N TRP A 21 -7.97 7.79 -12.50
CA TRP A 21 -6.97 8.86 -12.49
C TRP A 21 -7.48 10.15 -11.86
N THR A 22 -8.70 10.58 -12.23
CA THR A 22 -9.25 11.83 -11.71
C THR A 22 -9.71 11.70 -10.25
N PRO A 23 -9.76 12.79 -9.47
CA PRO A 23 -10.29 12.77 -8.11
C PRO A 23 -11.69 12.17 -8.01
N GLN A 24 -12.55 12.43 -9.02
CA GLN A 24 -13.90 11.86 -9.06
C GLN A 24 -13.88 10.36 -9.28
N GLU A 25 -13.10 9.85 -10.24
CA GLU A 25 -12.97 8.41 -10.50
C GLU A 25 -12.38 7.66 -9.29
N ILE A 26 -11.39 8.25 -8.60
CA ILE A 26 -10.81 7.70 -7.37
C ILE A 26 -11.87 7.60 -6.28
N ALA A 27 -12.67 8.65 -6.07
CA ALA A 27 -13.72 8.64 -5.07
C ALA A 27 -14.85 7.64 -5.40
N ASP A 28 -15.23 7.51 -6.67
CA ASP A 28 -16.20 6.53 -7.12
C ASP A 28 -15.69 5.09 -6.98
N ALA A 29 -14.43 4.85 -7.29
CA ALA A 29 -13.78 3.57 -7.09
C ALA A 29 -13.68 3.21 -5.60
N ALA A 30 -13.32 4.17 -4.74
CA ALA A 30 -13.26 3.99 -3.29
C ALA A 30 -14.61 3.56 -2.71
N ALA A 31 -15.69 4.27 -3.05
CA ALA A 31 -17.04 3.94 -2.58
C ALA A 31 -17.45 2.51 -2.98
N ARG A 32 -17.24 2.12 -4.25
CA ARG A 32 -17.52 0.75 -4.72
C ARG A 32 -16.63 -0.29 -4.04
N CYS A 33 -15.36 0.03 -3.75
CA CYS A 33 -14.47 -0.87 -3.01
C CYS A 33 -14.93 -1.05 -1.56
N GLN A 34 -15.40 0.01 -0.89
CA GLN A 34 -15.97 -0.10 0.46
C GLN A 34 -17.25 -0.94 0.46
N GLU A 35 -18.17 -0.72 -0.47
CA GLU A 35 -19.37 -1.56 -0.63
C GLU A 35 -19.03 -3.03 -0.86
N ALA A 36 -17.91 -3.31 -1.53
CA ALA A 36 -17.40 -4.66 -1.74
C ALA A 36 -16.70 -5.26 -0.51
N GLY A 37 -16.33 -4.44 0.51
CA GLY A 37 -15.73 -4.88 1.77
C GLY A 37 -14.31 -4.38 2.05
N ALA A 38 -13.76 -3.47 1.25
CA ALA A 38 -12.47 -2.84 1.58
C ALA A 38 -12.61 -1.80 2.68
N SER A 39 -11.59 -1.67 3.52
CA SER A 39 -11.56 -0.73 4.65
C SER A 39 -10.47 0.33 4.56
N ILE A 40 -9.46 0.14 3.71
CA ILE A 40 -8.37 1.09 3.46
C ILE A 40 -8.29 1.37 1.96
N LEU A 41 -8.17 2.64 1.61
CA LEU A 41 -7.91 3.11 0.25
C LEU A 41 -6.45 3.51 0.11
N HIS A 42 -5.71 2.82 -0.74
CA HIS A 42 -4.43 3.28 -1.24
C HIS A 42 -4.55 3.80 -2.67
N TYR A 43 -3.98 4.97 -2.93
CA TYR A 43 -4.01 5.59 -4.23
C TYR A 43 -2.75 6.44 -4.50
N HIS A 44 -2.48 6.65 -5.79
CA HIS A 44 -1.52 7.61 -6.32
C HIS A 44 -2.27 8.75 -7.00
N ALA A 45 -2.00 9.98 -6.61
CA ALA A 45 -2.56 11.14 -7.29
C ALA A 45 -1.96 11.27 -8.70
N ARG A 46 -2.80 11.54 -9.70
CA ARG A 46 -2.45 11.57 -11.13
C ARG A 46 -2.86 12.88 -11.78
N ALA A 47 -2.10 13.28 -12.79
CA ALA A 47 -2.52 14.28 -13.76
C ALA A 47 -3.54 13.70 -14.74
N ASP A 48 -4.11 14.54 -15.59
CA ASP A 48 -5.17 14.14 -16.54
C ASP A 48 -4.67 13.16 -17.62
N ASP A 49 -3.37 13.15 -17.90
CA ASP A 49 -2.70 12.21 -18.81
C ASP A 49 -2.28 10.90 -18.13
N GLY A 50 -2.59 10.75 -16.83
CA GLY A 50 -2.22 9.59 -16.03
C GLY A 50 -0.81 9.63 -15.45
N SER A 51 -0.02 10.66 -15.70
CA SER A 51 1.30 10.83 -15.06
C SER A 51 1.18 11.09 -13.56
N PRO A 52 2.16 10.69 -12.74
CA PRO A 52 2.17 10.97 -11.30
C PRO A 52 2.12 12.48 -11.00
N LEU A 53 1.23 12.88 -10.06
CA LEU A 53 1.08 14.28 -9.64
C LEU A 53 0.83 14.36 -8.12
N GLN A 54 1.89 14.34 -7.34
CA GLN A 54 1.83 14.30 -5.87
C GLN A 54 1.85 15.71 -5.25
N THR A 55 0.89 16.57 -5.65
CA THR A 55 0.73 17.91 -5.05
C THR A 55 -0.25 17.87 -3.88
N PHE A 56 -0.12 18.86 -2.98
CA PHE A 56 -1.06 19.06 -1.88
C PHE A 56 -2.50 19.24 -2.40
N GLU A 57 -2.69 20.10 -3.40
CA GLU A 57 -4.00 20.46 -3.95
C GLU A 57 -4.73 19.23 -4.51
N LYS A 58 -4.01 18.42 -5.30
CA LYS A 58 -4.59 17.21 -5.91
C LYS A 58 -4.95 16.18 -4.84
N ASN A 59 -4.06 15.93 -3.88
CA ASN A 59 -4.34 15.00 -2.79
C ASN A 59 -5.47 15.50 -1.87
N ALA A 60 -5.51 16.80 -1.53
CA ALA A 60 -6.57 17.37 -0.72
C ALA A 60 -7.94 17.26 -1.42
N GLU A 61 -8.01 17.51 -2.73
CA GLU A 61 -9.23 17.31 -3.52
C GLU A 61 -9.68 15.84 -3.50
N ILE A 62 -8.76 14.90 -3.75
CA ILE A 62 -9.08 13.45 -3.72
C ILE A 62 -9.64 13.06 -2.35
N ILE A 63 -8.95 13.43 -1.26
CA ILE A 63 -9.36 13.03 0.09
C ILE A 63 -10.75 13.58 0.43
N ARG A 64 -11.03 14.86 0.14
CA ARG A 64 -12.35 15.45 0.39
C ARG A 64 -13.44 14.72 -0.37
N ARG A 65 -13.25 14.46 -1.68
CA ARG A 65 -14.23 13.72 -2.50
C ARG A 65 -14.44 12.28 -2.03
N VAL A 66 -13.38 11.60 -1.59
CA VAL A 66 -13.51 10.26 -1.02
C VAL A 66 -14.34 10.31 0.26
N ARG A 67 -14.05 11.25 1.16
CA ARG A 67 -14.77 11.41 2.44
C ARG A 67 -16.24 11.82 2.30
N GLU A 68 -16.60 12.49 1.20
CA GLU A 68 -17.99 12.77 0.84
C GLU A 68 -18.78 11.50 0.48
N LYS A 69 -18.08 10.43 0.02
CA LYS A 69 -18.71 9.22 -0.51
C LYS A 69 -18.58 7.99 0.37
N CYS A 70 -17.52 7.90 1.16
CA CYS A 70 -17.24 6.70 1.95
C CYS A 70 -16.37 6.97 3.17
N ASP A 71 -16.27 5.97 4.06
CA ASP A 71 -15.57 6.05 5.35
C ASP A 71 -14.22 5.33 5.37
N MET A 72 -13.72 4.90 4.21
CA MET A 72 -12.44 4.20 4.11
C MET A 72 -11.30 5.01 4.77
N LEU A 73 -10.36 4.30 5.39
CA LEU A 73 -9.13 4.92 5.85
C LEU A 73 -8.29 5.34 4.63
N ILE A 74 -7.68 6.50 4.74
CA ILE A 74 -6.95 7.15 3.64
C ILE A 74 -5.46 6.86 3.77
N LEU A 75 -4.89 6.28 2.73
CA LEU A 75 -3.48 5.93 2.60
C LEU A 75 -2.94 6.40 1.23
N PRO A 76 -2.59 7.68 1.06
CA PRO A 76 -1.96 8.14 -0.17
C PRO A 76 -0.51 7.68 -0.26
N THR A 77 0.06 7.60 -1.47
CA THR A 77 1.49 7.37 -1.64
C THR A 77 2.31 8.55 -1.12
N LEU A 78 3.58 8.30 -0.72
CA LEU A 78 4.54 9.38 -0.40
C LEU A 78 5.13 10.05 -1.65
N GLY A 79 4.76 9.61 -2.84
CA GLY A 79 5.25 10.17 -4.08
C GLY A 79 6.33 9.36 -4.78
N PHE A 80 6.87 9.93 -5.82
CA PHE A 80 7.71 9.28 -6.81
C PHE A 80 9.17 9.09 -6.35
N PHE A 81 9.82 8.14 -6.98
CA PHE A 81 11.24 7.86 -6.84
C PHE A 81 12.08 8.92 -7.53
N SER A 82 12.77 9.74 -6.78
CA SER A 82 13.88 10.51 -7.30
C SER A 82 15.07 10.28 -6.39
N ASN A 83 16.19 9.85 -6.95
CA ASN A 83 17.43 9.71 -6.20
C ASN A 83 17.94 11.09 -5.71
N ASP A 84 17.36 12.17 -6.23
CA ASP A 84 17.80 13.55 -6.03
C ASP A 84 16.84 14.35 -5.13
N GLU A 85 15.75 13.77 -4.63
CA GLU A 85 14.79 14.50 -3.80
C GLU A 85 15.27 14.60 -2.35
N ASP A 86 15.17 15.82 -1.81
CA ASP A 86 15.31 16.04 -0.37
C ASP A 86 14.25 15.22 0.39
N PRO A 87 14.64 14.37 1.36
CA PRO A 87 13.70 13.64 2.20
C PRO A 87 12.61 14.49 2.85
N ALA A 88 12.93 15.74 3.22
CA ALA A 88 11.96 16.66 3.78
C ALA A 88 10.89 17.09 2.75
N ALA A 89 11.26 17.30 1.49
CA ALA A 89 10.33 17.61 0.42
C ALA A 89 9.39 16.43 0.13
N ARG A 90 9.91 15.19 0.12
CA ARG A 90 9.14 13.99 -0.17
C ARG A 90 8.01 13.74 0.84
N ILE A 91 8.22 13.96 2.13
CA ILE A 91 7.19 13.83 3.15
C ILE A 91 6.30 15.08 3.28
N GLY A 92 6.74 16.21 2.73
CA GLY A 92 6.14 17.53 2.91
C GLY A 92 4.64 17.57 2.58
N CYS A 93 4.22 16.93 1.49
CA CYS A 93 2.81 16.84 1.12
C CYS A 93 1.96 16.19 2.23
N MET A 94 2.43 15.08 2.82
CA MET A 94 1.71 14.39 3.91
C MET A 94 1.58 15.26 5.15
N LEU A 95 2.65 15.98 5.50
CA LEU A 95 2.65 16.87 6.66
C LEU A 95 1.76 18.10 6.44
N GLU A 96 1.69 18.60 5.23
CA GLU A 96 0.78 19.70 4.89
C GLU A 96 -0.69 19.25 4.95
N LEU A 97 -1.01 18.09 4.37
CA LEU A 97 -2.35 17.47 4.45
C LEU A 97 -2.78 17.22 5.90
N ALA A 98 -1.84 16.92 6.78
CA ALA A 98 -2.12 16.63 8.19
C ALA A 98 -2.55 17.85 9.03
N LYS A 99 -2.33 19.07 8.54
CA LYS A 99 -2.69 20.31 9.24
C LYS A 99 -4.20 20.53 9.32
N ASP A 100 -4.96 19.92 8.42
CA ASP A 100 -6.42 20.02 8.36
C ASP A 100 -7.04 18.62 8.54
N SER A 101 -7.98 18.49 9.48
CA SER A 101 -8.68 17.24 9.77
C SER A 101 -9.44 16.67 8.56
N GLU A 102 -9.90 17.53 7.65
CA GLU A 102 -10.62 17.11 6.43
C GLU A 102 -9.69 16.45 5.41
N THR A 103 -8.41 16.80 5.41
CA THR A 103 -7.42 16.29 4.43
C THR A 103 -6.37 15.36 5.04
N ARG A 104 -6.29 15.25 6.37
CA ARG A 104 -5.28 14.43 7.05
C ARG A 104 -5.41 12.95 6.68
N PRO A 105 -4.36 12.33 6.12
CA PRO A 105 -4.33 10.88 5.91
C PRO A 105 -4.36 10.12 7.25
N ASP A 106 -4.93 8.91 7.24
CA ASP A 106 -4.91 8.02 8.41
C ASP A 106 -3.59 7.25 8.51
N ILE A 107 -3.04 6.89 7.35
CA ILE A 107 -1.86 6.03 7.21
C ILE A 107 -0.97 6.61 6.09
N ALA A 108 0.34 6.44 6.19
CA ALA A 108 1.29 6.76 5.11
C ALA A 108 2.35 5.66 4.96
N PRO A 109 2.75 5.28 3.73
CA PRO A 109 3.72 4.21 3.52
C PRO A 109 5.13 4.71 3.77
N ILE A 110 5.99 3.88 4.36
CA ILE A 110 7.44 4.05 4.39
C ILE A 110 8.10 2.76 3.92
N ASP A 111 8.81 2.81 2.80
CA ASP A 111 9.62 1.69 2.33
C ASP A 111 10.85 1.55 3.21
N THR A 112 10.93 0.46 3.97
CA THR A 112 11.89 0.30 5.07
C THR A 112 13.27 -0.17 4.64
N GLY A 113 13.67 0.17 3.41
CA GLY A 113 14.99 -0.13 2.88
C GLY A 113 15.22 0.40 1.48
N SER A 114 16.47 0.33 1.02
CA SER A 114 16.88 0.66 -0.34
C SER A 114 17.02 -0.62 -1.17
N GLY A 115 16.75 -0.53 -2.48
CA GLY A 115 16.85 -1.65 -3.40
C GLY A 115 16.90 -1.20 -4.85
N ASN A 116 17.30 -2.09 -5.72
CA ASN A 116 17.27 -1.84 -7.15
C ASN A 116 15.82 -1.93 -7.68
N LEU A 117 15.54 -1.21 -8.74
CA LEU A 117 14.20 -1.15 -9.38
C LEU A 117 14.23 -1.65 -10.82
N GLU A 118 15.21 -2.46 -11.17
CA GLU A 118 15.30 -3.09 -12.48
C GLU A 118 14.14 -4.07 -12.71
N THR A 119 13.83 -4.25 -13.99
CA THR A 119 12.99 -5.36 -14.46
C THR A 119 13.83 -6.28 -15.34
N PHE A 120 13.49 -7.57 -15.37
CA PHE A 120 14.17 -8.59 -16.13
C PHE A 120 13.26 -9.18 -17.21
N ASP A 121 13.65 -9.05 -18.47
CA ASP A 121 13.02 -9.75 -19.58
C ASP A 121 13.66 -11.12 -19.72
N ALA A 122 12.97 -12.16 -19.27
CA ALA A 122 13.46 -13.53 -19.32
C ALA A 122 13.56 -14.10 -20.74
N ALA A 123 12.76 -13.61 -21.70
CA ALA A 123 12.79 -14.06 -23.08
C ALA A 123 13.99 -13.49 -23.83
N ALA A 124 14.31 -12.23 -23.61
CA ALA A 124 15.47 -11.55 -24.20
C ALA A 124 16.76 -11.75 -23.38
N GLY A 125 16.67 -12.16 -22.11
CA GLY A 125 17.81 -12.25 -21.19
C GLY A 125 18.41 -10.90 -20.84
N THR A 126 17.61 -9.83 -20.81
CA THR A 126 18.06 -8.45 -20.62
C THR A 126 17.43 -7.79 -19.40
N PHE A 127 18.20 -6.87 -18.77
CA PHE A 127 17.68 -6.02 -17.70
C PHE A 127 17.29 -4.65 -18.27
N HIS A 128 16.17 -4.10 -17.78
CA HIS A 128 15.75 -2.72 -18.01
C HIS A 128 15.88 -1.92 -16.72
N HIS A 129 16.25 -0.64 -16.83
CA HIS A 129 16.43 0.26 -15.69
C HIS A 129 17.49 -0.21 -14.68
N ALA A 130 18.57 -0.87 -15.16
CA ALA A 130 19.64 -1.43 -14.35
C ALA A 130 20.44 -0.37 -13.54
N ASP A 131 20.27 0.91 -13.85
CA ASP A 131 20.87 2.07 -13.17
C ASP A 131 19.96 2.67 -12.08
N ARG A 132 18.74 2.17 -11.90
CA ARG A 132 17.78 2.72 -10.94
C ARG A 132 17.93 2.09 -9.56
N VAL A 133 18.17 2.93 -8.58
CA VAL A 133 18.18 2.55 -7.16
C VAL A 133 17.12 3.36 -6.42
N TYR A 134 16.24 2.66 -5.72
CA TYR A 134 15.32 3.27 -4.77
C TYR A 134 16.02 3.46 -3.44
N GLU A 135 16.34 4.70 -3.11
CA GLU A 135 17.09 5.01 -1.90
C GLU A 135 16.17 5.39 -0.74
N ASN A 136 16.28 4.63 0.37
CA ASN A 136 15.65 4.91 1.64
C ASN A 136 16.66 4.70 2.76
N ARG A 137 17.45 5.72 3.06
CA ARG A 137 18.48 5.69 4.11
C ARG A 137 17.83 5.59 5.49
N THR A 138 18.54 5.00 6.44
CA THR A 138 18.01 4.80 7.80
C THR A 138 17.70 6.13 8.50
N ASP A 139 18.51 7.17 8.31
CA ASP A 139 18.25 8.51 8.85
C ASP A 139 16.95 9.12 8.27
N THR A 140 16.72 8.95 6.96
CA THR A 140 15.48 9.34 6.29
C THR A 140 14.27 8.60 6.87
N LEU A 141 14.39 7.29 7.08
CA LEU A 141 13.31 6.47 7.65
C LEU A 141 12.97 6.88 9.09
N ILE A 142 14.00 7.18 9.91
CA ILE A 142 13.81 7.71 11.27
C ILE A 142 13.09 9.06 11.22
N HIS A 143 13.49 9.94 10.31
CA HIS A 143 12.84 11.24 10.11
C HIS A 143 11.36 11.04 9.74
N TYR A 144 11.05 10.23 8.73
CA TYR A 144 9.66 9.98 8.30
C TYR A 144 8.80 9.39 9.42
N ALA A 145 9.30 8.34 10.10
CA ALA A 145 8.55 7.72 11.18
C ALA A 145 8.21 8.71 12.31
N ASN A 146 9.16 9.57 12.68
CA ASN A 146 8.96 10.56 13.73
C ASN A 146 8.02 11.70 13.30
N GLU A 147 8.14 12.21 12.07
CA GLU A 147 7.27 13.28 11.57
C GLU A 147 5.82 12.78 11.37
N LEU A 148 5.63 11.59 10.80
CA LEU A 148 4.30 10.98 10.68
C LEU A 148 3.65 10.77 12.05
N ARG A 149 4.42 10.28 13.05
CA ARG A 149 3.91 10.14 14.43
C ARG A 149 3.45 11.47 15.00
N LYS A 150 4.26 12.55 14.87
CA LYS A 150 3.89 13.89 15.33
C LYS A 150 2.62 14.40 14.67
N ALA A 151 2.43 14.07 13.38
CA ALA A 151 1.25 14.42 12.60
C ALA A 151 0.02 13.54 12.90
N GLY A 152 0.15 12.52 13.74
CA GLY A 152 -0.93 11.57 14.05
C GLY A 152 -1.26 10.62 12.89
N ILE A 153 -0.32 10.39 11.99
CA ILE A 153 -0.43 9.49 10.84
C ILE A 153 0.31 8.19 11.16
N LYS A 154 -0.36 7.04 10.96
CA LYS A 154 0.26 5.73 11.19
C LYS A 154 1.22 5.38 10.06
N PRO A 155 2.52 5.11 10.33
CA PRO A 155 3.40 4.59 9.30
C PRO A 155 3.03 3.15 8.92
N LYS A 156 2.89 2.88 7.62
CA LYS A 156 2.81 1.54 7.05
C LYS A 156 4.20 1.13 6.56
N LEU A 157 4.74 0.07 7.13
CA LEU A 157 6.10 -0.40 6.90
C LEU A 157 6.12 -1.29 5.66
N VAL A 158 6.54 -0.75 4.52
CA VAL A 158 6.58 -1.48 3.25
C VAL A 158 7.89 -2.28 3.17
N CYS A 159 7.76 -3.59 3.02
CA CYS A 159 8.86 -4.55 3.11
C CYS A 159 8.94 -5.41 1.83
N TRP A 160 9.94 -5.16 0.99
CA TRP A 160 10.20 -5.89 -0.25
C TRP A 160 11.09 -7.13 -0.04
N SER A 161 11.82 -7.17 1.06
CA SER A 161 12.70 -8.28 1.40
C SER A 161 12.83 -8.46 2.90
N ILE A 162 13.43 -9.57 3.32
CA ILE A 162 13.76 -9.83 4.73
C ILE A 162 14.59 -8.70 5.33
N GLY A 163 15.49 -8.09 4.57
CA GLY A 163 16.28 -6.94 5.04
C GLY A 163 15.42 -5.73 5.41
N PHE A 164 14.34 -5.49 4.67
CA PHE A 164 13.37 -4.45 4.97
C PHE A 164 12.57 -4.78 6.24
N VAL A 165 12.08 -6.02 6.38
CA VAL A 165 11.38 -6.48 7.59
C VAL A 165 12.25 -6.29 8.84
N ARG A 166 13.52 -6.68 8.77
CA ARG A 166 14.47 -6.52 9.89
C ARG A 166 14.74 -5.06 10.24
N ARG A 167 14.80 -4.17 9.25
CA ARG A 167 14.96 -2.73 9.50
C ARG A 167 13.69 -2.13 10.10
N ALA A 168 12.52 -2.52 9.62
CA ALA A 168 11.24 -2.15 10.24
C ALA A 168 11.18 -2.58 11.72
N ALA A 169 11.58 -3.81 12.02
CA ALA A 169 11.69 -4.32 13.39
C ALA A 169 12.68 -3.49 14.24
N ALA A 170 13.81 -3.07 13.68
CA ALA A 170 14.77 -2.22 14.37
C ALA A 170 14.21 -0.81 14.64
N LEU A 171 13.46 -0.20 13.72
CA LEU A 171 12.77 1.07 13.94
C LEU A 171 11.75 0.97 15.08
N MET A 172 11.00 -0.14 15.16
CA MET A 172 10.10 -0.42 16.29
C MET A 172 10.86 -0.59 17.61
N ALA A 173 11.96 -1.35 17.58
CA ALA A 173 12.79 -1.59 18.78
C ALA A 173 13.42 -0.29 19.31
N ALA A 174 13.83 0.61 18.41
CA ALA A 174 14.38 1.92 18.74
C ALA A 174 13.30 2.94 19.19
N GLY A 175 12.01 2.58 19.14
CA GLY A 175 10.91 3.44 19.54
C GLY A 175 10.54 4.51 18.50
N HIS A 176 10.93 4.36 17.24
CA HIS A 176 10.52 5.27 16.16
C HIS A 176 9.15 4.92 15.57
N VAL A 177 8.71 3.68 15.69
CA VAL A 177 7.40 3.20 15.23
C VAL A 177 6.65 2.56 16.39
N ASP A 178 5.42 3.04 16.64
CA ASP A 178 4.56 2.55 17.72
C ASP A 178 3.85 1.24 17.35
N GLU A 179 3.65 0.37 18.37
CA GLU A 179 2.87 -0.86 18.23
C GLU A 179 1.35 -0.59 18.13
N PRO A 180 0.65 -1.41 17.34
CA PRO A 180 1.16 -2.50 16.52
C PRO A 180 1.92 -1.96 15.30
N GLY A 181 3.04 -2.60 14.92
CA GLY A 181 3.66 -2.33 13.62
C GLY A 181 2.72 -2.74 12.49
N TYR A 182 2.50 -1.87 11.51
CA TYR A 182 1.65 -2.19 10.34
C TYR A 182 2.54 -2.45 9.14
N PHE A 183 2.65 -3.71 8.72
CA PHE A 183 3.56 -4.17 7.67
C PHE A 183 2.81 -4.41 6.35
N LEU A 184 3.38 -3.95 5.23
CA LEU A 184 3.07 -4.44 3.90
C LEU A 184 4.20 -5.37 3.46
N LEU A 185 3.90 -6.67 3.33
CA LEU A 185 4.83 -7.66 2.81
C LEU A 185 4.65 -7.67 1.28
N ASN A 186 5.53 -6.93 0.60
CA ASN A 186 5.41 -6.61 -0.81
C ASN A 186 6.24 -7.58 -1.64
N MET A 187 5.58 -8.47 -2.34
CA MET A 187 6.18 -9.45 -3.24
C MET A 187 6.16 -8.95 -4.68
N THR A 188 6.87 -9.60 -5.57
CA THR A 188 6.92 -9.26 -6.99
C THR A 188 6.80 -10.48 -7.87
N ASP A 189 6.17 -10.30 -9.03
CA ASP A 189 6.07 -11.30 -10.08
C ASP A 189 6.26 -10.66 -11.47
N GLY A 190 6.12 -11.45 -12.54
CA GLY A 190 6.33 -10.99 -13.90
C GLY A 190 7.79 -10.53 -14.13
N PRO A 191 7.98 -9.32 -14.69
CA PRO A 191 9.32 -8.79 -14.93
C PRO A 191 9.99 -8.21 -13.69
N TYR A 192 9.27 -8.03 -12.59
CA TYR A 192 9.77 -7.40 -11.36
C TYR A 192 10.50 -8.41 -10.48
N ILE A 193 11.75 -8.12 -10.13
CA ILE A 193 12.63 -9.04 -9.38
C ILE A 193 13.12 -8.46 -8.04
N THR A 194 12.69 -7.28 -7.67
CA THR A 194 13.13 -6.57 -6.45
C THR A 194 12.68 -7.29 -5.16
N GLY A 195 11.45 -7.82 -5.17
CA GLY A 195 10.84 -8.49 -4.01
C GLY A 195 11.00 -10.02 -4.03
N HIS A 196 10.47 -10.66 -3.00
CA HIS A 196 10.29 -12.11 -3.00
C HIS A 196 9.19 -12.49 -4.01
N PRO A 197 9.27 -13.69 -4.63
CA PRO A 197 8.20 -14.15 -5.54
C PRO A 197 6.83 -14.19 -4.86
N GLY A 198 5.77 -13.88 -5.59
CA GLY A 198 4.36 -13.88 -5.14
C GLY A 198 3.80 -15.27 -4.87
N THR A 199 4.52 -16.07 -4.08
CA THR A 199 4.19 -17.46 -3.74
C THR A 199 4.01 -17.63 -2.23
N PRO A 200 3.36 -18.72 -1.78
CA PRO A 200 3.30 -19.05 -0.35
C PRO A 200 4.68 -19.09 0.32
N LYS A 201 5.69 -19.62 -0.39
CA LYS A 201 7.07 -19.66 0.10
C LYS A 201 7.69 -18.26 0.23
N GLY A 202 7.47 -17.41 -0.76
CA GLY A 202 7.97 -16.03 -0.74
C GLY A 202 7.34 -15.21 0.38
N LEU A 203 6.03 -15.33 0.56
CA LEU A 203 5.31 -14.68 1.67
C LEU A 203 5.77 -15.21 3.03
N GLN A 204 5.86 -16.55 3.19
CA GLN A 204 6.29 -17.16 4.45
C GLN A 204 7.67 -16.69 4.87
N ALA A 205 8.61 -16.56 3.91
CA ALA A 205 9.94 -16.03 4.19
C ALA A 205 9.93 -14.62 4.79
N LEU A 206 8.99 -13.77 4.39
CA LEU A 206 8.82 -12.44 4.98
C LEU A 206 8.15 -12.51 6.35
N VAL A 207 7.12 -13.36 6.50
CA VAL A 207 6.39 -13.56 7.77
C VAL A 207 7.30 -14.11 8.87
N ASP A 208 8.18 -15.04 8.55
CA ASP A 208 9.12 -15.67 9.51
C ASP A 208 10.10 -14.67 10.15
N PHE A 209 10.29 -13.50 9.54
CA PHE A 209 11.17 -12.44 10.06
C PHE A 209 10.42 -11.26 10.70
N LEU A 210 9.09 -11.35 10.85
CA LEU A 210 8.35 -10.36 11.63
C LEU A 210 8.87 -10.36 13.10
N PRO A 211 8.88 -9.19 13.79
CA PRO A 211 9.50 -9.09 15.09
C PRO A 211 8.79 -9.92 16.16
N GLU A 212 9.51 -10.89 16.74
CA GLU A 212 9.02 -11.69 17.86
C GLU A 212 8.78 -10.82 19.10
N GLY A 213 7.74 -11.15 19.86
CA GLY A 213 7.40 -10.44 21.11
C GLY A 213 6.86 -9.03 20.91
N ARG A 214 6.61 -8.59 19.68
CA ARG A 214 6.00 -7.31 19.35
C ARG A 214 4.69 -7.49 18.59
N GLN A 215 3.74 -6.59 18.82
CA GLN A 215 2.48 -6.62 18.09
C GLN A 215 2.71 -6.17 16.64
N SER A 216 2.43 -7.07 15.71
CA SER A 216 2.56 -6.85 14.27
C SER A 216 1.25 -7.20 13.55
N VAL A 217 0.80 -6.30 12.69
CA VAL A 217 -0.30 -6.52 11.74
C VAL A 217 0.32 -6.52 10.36
N TRP A 218 0.19 -7.62 9.62
CA TRP A 218 0.79 -7.73 8.29
C TRP A 218 -0.25 -7.89 7.19
N THR A 219 0.04 -7.31 6.05
CA THR A 219 -0.77 -7.30 4.83
C THR A 219 0.09 -7.79 3.68
N ALA A 220 -0.40 -8.74 2.89
CA ALA A 220 0.28 -9.23 1.69
C ALA A 220 -0.08 -8.38 0.47
N ASN A 221 0.89 -8.15 -0.41
CA ASN A 221 0.73 -7.57 -1.73
C ASN A 221 1.65 -8.24 -2.76
N ILE A 222 1.27 -8.22 -4.04
CA ILE A 222 2.10 -8.65 -5.18
C ILE A 222 2.06 -7.58 -6.25
N VAL A 223 3.22 -7.08 -6.66
CA VAL A 223 3.37 -6.22 -7.84
C VAL A 223 3.67 -7.10 -9.06
N GLY A 224 2.89 -6.96 -10.11
CA GLY A 224 3.06 -7.71 -11.37
C GLY A 224 2.49 -9.13 -11.37
N GLY A 225 1.67 -9.49 -10.38
CA GLY A 225 1.05 -10.81 -10.29
C GLY A 225 -0.29 -10.83 -9.57
N SER A 226 -1.07 -11.92 -9.78
CA SER A 226 -2.38 -12.12 -9.16
C SER A 226 -2.28 -12.36 -7.66
N LEU A 227 -2.81 -11.43 -6.87
CA LEU A 227 -2.91 -11.62 -5.42
C LEU A 227 -4.11 -12.50 -5.02
N VAL A 228 -5.09 -12.67 -5.92
CA VAL A 228 -6.27 -13.52 -5.69
C VAL A 228 -5.86 -14.98 -5.46
N ASP A 229 -4.86 -15.46 -6.22
CA ASP A 229 -4.36 -16.84 -6.10
C ASP A 229 -3.67 -17.10 -4.76
N LEU A 230 -3.09 -16.07 -4.14
CA LEU A 230 -2.44 -16.16 -2.84
C LEU A 230 -3.42 -15.93 -1.67
N ALA A 231 -4.61 -15.38 -1.92
CA ALA A 231 -5.58 -15.02 -0.89
C ALA A 231 -5.99 -16.18 0.03
N PRO A 232 -6.16 -17.43 -0.44
CA PRO A 232 -6.43 -18.60 0.42
C PRO A 232 -5.31 -18.84 1.44
N TYR A 233 -4.06 -18.70 1.02
CA TYR A 233 -2.90 -18.84 1.92
C TYR A 233 -2.87 -17.72 2.97
N VAL A 234 -3.08 -16.47 2.55
CA VAL A 234 -3.14 -15.31 3.46
C VAL A 234 -4.26 -15.48 4.49
N ALA A 235 -5.46 -15.87 4.05
CA ALA A 235 -6.62 -16.06 4.93
C ALA A 235 -6.36 -17.14 5.99
N ARG A 236 -5.79 -18.28 5.59
CA ARG A 236 -5.45 -19.41 6.50
C ARG A 236 -4.41 -19.03 7.55
N ASN A 237 -3.45 -18.17 7.19
CA ASN A 237 -2.31 -17.83 8.06
C ASN A 237 -2.50 -16.52 8.85
N GLY A 238 -3.74 -16.05 8.99
CA GLY A 238 -4.05 -14.89 9.84
C GLY A 238 -3.66 -13.53 9.27
N GLY A 239 -3.26 -13.46 8.00
CA GLY A 239 -2.85 -12.23 7.33
C GLY A 239 -4.00 -11.34 6.88
N ASN A 240 -3.62 -10.18 6.35
CA ASN A 240 -4.47 -9.23 5.66
C ASN A 240 -4.00 -9.09 4.22
N ILE A 241 -4.75 -8.41 3.36
CA ILE A 241 -4.49 -8.44 1.92
C ILE A 241 -4.73 -7.06 1.30
N ALA A 242 -3.89 -6.72 0.30
CA ALA A 242 -3.92 -5.41 -0.37
C ALA A 242 -4.03 -5.60 -1.91
N PRO A 243 -5.17 -6.07 -2.44
CA PRO A 243 -5.37 -6.25 -3.87
C PRO A 243 -5.77 -4.95 -4.56
N GLY A 244 -5.48 -4.88 -5.86
CA GLY A 244 -5.96 -3.82 -6.72
C GLY A 244 -5.38 -3.87 -8.11
N ILE A 245 -6.06 -3.22 -9.05
CA ILE A 245 -5.64 -3.15 -10.45
C ILE A 245 -4.44 -2.21 -10.66
N GLY A 246 -4.04 -1.49 -9.62
CA GLY A 246 -2.85 -0.65 -9.66
C GLY A 246 -1.54 -1.44 -9.70
N ASP A 247 -1.51 -2.61 -9.07
CA ASP A 247 -0.33 -3.48 -9.02
C ASP A 247 -0.33 -4.57 -10.10
N TYR A 248 -1.51 -4.97 -10.59
CA TYR A 248 -1.68 -5.97 -11.62
C TYR A 248 -3.00 -5.79 -12.36
N ALA A 249 -2.98 -5.89 -13.67
CA ALA A 249 -4.14 -5.59 -14.52
C ALA A 249 -5.23 -6.69 -14.53
N TYR A 250 -4.93 -7.90 -14.06
CA TYR A 250 -5.80 -9.09 -14.05
C TYR A 250 -6.35 -9.44 -15.46
N PRO A 251 -5.52 -9.60 -16.48
CA PRO A 251 -5.97 -9.91 -17.84
C PRO A 251 -6.72 -11.26 -17.90
N GLU A 252 -6.35 -12.22 -17.06
CA GLU A 252 -7.01 -13.53 -16.93
C GLU A 252 -8.46 -13.43 -16.44
N LEU A 253 -8.84 -12.32 -15.81
CA LEU A 253 -10.20 -12.02 -15.34
C LEU A 253 -10.92 -11.02 -16.25
N GLY A 254 -10.36 -10.69 -17.43
CA GLY A 254 -10.96 -9.78 -18.40
C GLY A 254 -10.85 -8.29 -18.01
N ALA A 255 -9.75 -7.89 -17.38
CA ALA A 255 -9.48 -6.53 -16.92
C ALA A 255 -10.61 -5.96 -16.02
N PRO A 256 -10.83 -6.54 -14.84
CA PRO A 256 -11.92 -6.18 -13.94
C PRO A 256 -11.71 -4.79 -13.32
N ALA A 257 -12.77 -4.22 -12.74
CA ALA A 257 -12.66 -3.06 -11.88
C ALA A 257 -12.19 -3.48 -10.45
N ASN A 258 -11.62 -2.53 -9.70
CA ASN A 258 -11.09 -2.79 -8.35
C ASN A 258 -12.09 -3.52 -7.42
N HIS A 259 -13.33 -3.07 -7.36
CA HIS A 259 -14.35 -3.64 -6.48
C HIS A 259 -14.72 -5.10 -6.81
N GLU A 260 -14.49 -5.55 -8.05
CA GLU A 260 -14.73 -6.94 -8.45
C GLU A 260 -13.65 -7.86 -7.88
N ILE A 261 -12.39 -7.40 -7.87
CA ILE A 261 -11.29 -8.10 -7.19
C ILE A 261 -11.53 -8.15 -5.67
N ILE A 262 -11.99 -7.04 -5.08
CA ILE A 262 -12.30 -7.00 -3.64
C ILE A 262 -13.37 -8.03 -3.29
N ARG A 263 -14.45 -8.16 -4.09
CA ARG A 263 -15.50 -9.17 -3.85
C ARG A 263 -14.95 -10.58 -3.86
N GLN A 264 -14.10 -10.93 -4.81
CA GLN A 264 -13.49 -12.27 -4.87
C GLN A 264 -12.66 -12.55 -3.59
N VAL A 265 -11.89 -11.56 -3.13
CA VAL A 265 -11.11 -11.68 -1.90
C VAL A 265 -12.00 -11.81 -0.66
N VAL A 266 -13.11 -11.08 -0.60
CA VAL A 266 -14.11 -11.19 0.48
C VAL A 266 -14.73 -12.60 0.52
N ASP A 267 -15.08 -13.16 -0.63
CA ASP A 267 -15.64 -14.51 -0.71
C ASP A 267 -14.62 -15.58 -0.29
N ILE A 268 -13.35 -15.40 -0.67
CA ILE A 268 -12.25 -16.24 -0.19
C ILE A 268 -12.11 -16.10 1.34
N ALA A 269 -12.08 -14.89 1.88
CA ALA A 269 -11.97 -14.68 3.33
C ALA A 269 -13.09 -15.42 4.09
N LYS A 270 -14.33 -15.28 3.65
CA LYS A 270 -15.49 -15.95 4.23
C LYS A 270 -15.38 -17.49 4.17
N SER A 271 -14.83 -18.05 3.09
CA SER A 271 -14.63 -19.51 2.95
C SER A 271 -13.60 -20.08 3.95
N TYR A 272 -12.83 -19.21 4.59
CA TYR A 272 -11.88 -19.53 5.67
C TYR A 272 -12.34 -19.01 7.05
N ASP A 273 -13.63 -18.73 7.22
CA ASP A 273 -14.23 -18.20 8.46
C ASP A 273 -13.56 -16.90 8.94
N ARG A 274 -13.06 -16.09 8.02
CA ARG A 274 -12.45 -14.78 8.30
C ARG A 274 -13.46 -13.67 8.09
N GLU A 275 -13.88 -13.03 9.16
CA GLU A 275 -14.65 -11.78 9.08
C GLU A 275 -13.81 -10.66 8.44
N VAL A 276 -14.47 -9.87 7.58
CA VAL A 276 -13.84 -8.71 6.95
C VAL A 276 -13.97 -7.50 7.88
N ALA A 277 -12.85 -6.85 8.14
CA ALA A 277 -12.77 -5.69 9.03
C ALA A 277 -13.38 -4.45 8.39
N THR A 278 -14.27 -3.79 9.12
CA THR A 278 -14.77 -2.45 8.77
C THR A 278 -13.69 -1.38 9.00
N PRO A 279 -13.85 -0.15 8.45
CA PRO A 279 -12.94 0.95 8.77
C PRO A 279 -12.77 1.19 10.28
N ASP A 280 -13.84 1.07 11.07
CA ASP A 280 -13.80 1.23 12.53
C ASP A 280 -13.03 0.09 13.22
N ASP A 281 -13.14 -1.15 12.72
CA ASP A 281 -12.35 -2.27 13.23
C ASP A 281 -10.86 -2.06 12.93
N VAL A 282 -10.52 -1.57 11.74
CA VAL A 282 -9.13 -1.24 11.38
C VAL A 282 -8.57 -0.15 12.30
N ARG A 283 -9.36 0.89 12.63
CA ARG A 283 -8.94 1.92 13.59
C ARG A 283 -8.57 1.31 14.94
N LYS A 284 -9.38 0.39 15.44
CA LYS A 284 -9.11 -0.34 16.70
C LYS A 284 -7.89 -1.24 16.58
N ILE A 285 -7.81 -2.05 15.52
CA ILE A 285 -6.70 -2.99 15.28
C ILE A 285 -5.35 -2.25 15.21
N LEU A 286 -5.29 -1.14 14.46
CA LEU A 286 -4.08 -0.35 14.25
C LEU A 286 -3.85 0.73 15.31
N ARG A 287 -4.77 0.89 16.29
CA ARG A 287 -4.75 1.94 17.32
C ARG A 287 -4.64 3.35 16.72
N LEU A 288 -5.41 3.59 15.68
CA LEU A 288 -5.48 4.90 15.05
C LEU A 288 -6.31 5.88 15.91
N PRO A 289 -6.08 7.19 15.79
CA PRO A 289 -6.96 8.17 16.38
C PRO A 289 -8.42 7.96 15.94
N PRO A 290 -9.40 8.30 16.77
CA PRO A 290 -10.80 8.29 16.34
C PRO A 290 -10.97 9.20 15.12
N LYS A 291 -11.99 8.90 14.30
CA LYS A 291 -12.37 9.77 13.17
C LYS A 291 -12.64 11.18 13.75
N ALA A 292 -12.08 12.21 13.11
CA ALA A 292 -12.45 13.59 13.45
C ALA A 292 -13.97 13.75 13.26
N ALA A 293 -14.61 14.37 14.26
CA ALA A 293 -16.05 14.60 14.27
C ALA A 293 -16.44 15.64 13.21
#